data_92b42a8c0ddc3e94f3533c8502c01497
#
_entry.id   92b42a8c0ddc3e94f3533c8502c01497
#
_cell.length_a   1.000
_cell.length_b   1.000
_cell.length_c   1.000
_cell.angle_alpha   90.00
_cell.angle_beta   90.00
_cell.angle_gamma   90.00
#
_symmetry.space_group_name_H-M   'P 1'
#
loop_
_entity.id
_entity.type
_entity.pdbx_description
1 polymer ?
#
loop_
_entity_poly.entity_id
_entity_poly.type
_entity_poly.pdbx_seq_one_letter_code
_entity_poly.pdbx_strand_id
1 'polypeptide(L)'
;LRTKEATTAGRYLSMQTALRRKVRRAKDATRRLVFASERRHIAVRRHLAGRYLEGDGLEVGALHLPLSLPRGARARYVDRMSVADLRAHYPELDEYELVNPDFIDDGEALTSVPDASMDFVIVNHLIEHCQDPIGALLSHARVLREGGVLYLAAPDRRRTDFDREREETSLEHLLRDHEQGPEGSRSLHYEEWSRLAIKVPEGDVAEHASALERQDYSIHFHTFTLTSFLALMLRAREAYGLPFEVVATETNNHEFIVIARKTATRAEAMSQVVGAGSAASFKGRARSASSPEAFPNLAFAALGSKLLVSRCCFRSSAYPSP
;
A
#
# COMPACT_ATOMS: atom_id res chain seq x y z
N LEU A 1 -25.85 41.34 48.39
CA LEU A 1 -26.18 40.14 47.57
C LEU A 1 -25.75 40.35 46.13
N ARG A 2 -26.01 41.47 45.43
CA ARG A 2 -25.69 41.72 44.01
C ARG A 2 -24.18 41.70 43.69
N THR A 3 -23.26 42.02 44.60
CA THR A 3 -21.83 42.02 44.32
C THR A 3 -21.17 40.64 44.30
N LYS A 4 -21.73 39.63 45.00
CA LYS A 4 -21.20 38.25 44.98
C LYS A 4 -21.61 37.49 43.73
N GLU A 5 -22.81 37.72 43.17
CA GLU A 5 -23.29 37.09 41.96
C GLU A 5 -22.51 37.57 40.72
N ALA A 6 -22.17 38.87 40.63
CA ALA A 6 -21.36 39.41 39.53
C ALA A 6 -19.93 38.80 39.48
N THR A 7 -19.35 38.49 40.67
CA THR A 7 -18.04 37.88 40.77
C THR A 7 -18.07 36.40 40.35
N THR A 8 -19.13 35.67 40.59
CA THR A 8 -19.28 34.26 40.25
C THR A 8 -19.49 34.12 38.76
N ALA A 9 -20.34 34.92 38.11
CA ALA A 9 -20.55 34.96 36.69
C ALA A 9 -19.25 35.29 35.91
N GLY A 10 -18.47 36.28 36.42
CA GLY A 10 -17.18 36.62 35.83
C GLY A 10 -16.14 35.48 35.89
N ARG A 11 -16.10 34.74 37.01
CA ARG A 11 -15.24 33.54 37.13
C ARG A 11 -15.66 32.41 36.18
N TYR A 12 -16.97 32.19 36.04
CA TYR A 12 -17.49 31.17 35.12
C TYR A 12 -17.17 31.50 33.67
N LEU A 13 -17.33 32.76 33.27
CA LEU A 13 -17.00 33.21 31.90
C LEU A 13 -15.48 33.11 31.61
N SER A 14 -14.64 33.45 32.59
CA SER A 14 -13.18 33.33 32.48
C SER A 14 -12.75 31.85 32.36
N MET A 15 -13.39 30.96 33.12
CA MET A 15 -13.13 29.52 33.09
C MET A 15 -13.55 28.90 31.76
N GLN A 16 -14.70 29.29 31.23
CA GLN A 16 -15.14 28.85 29.88
C GLN A 16 -14.18 29.34 28.80
N THR A 17 -13.71 30.58 28.87
CA THR A 17 -12.75 31.13 27.94
C THR A 17 -11.41 30.42 28.02
N ALA A 18 -10.94 30.09 29.20
CA ALA A 18 -9.72 29.33 29.42
C ALA A 18 -9.84 27.88 28.86
N LEU A 19 -10.99 27.25 29.09
CA LEU A 19 -11.28 25.91 28.55
C LEU A 19 -11.31 25.92 27.01
N ARG A 20 -12.01 26.88 26.39
CA ARG A 20 -12.03 27.06 24.94
C ARG A 20 -10.62 27.27 24.37
N ARG A 21 -9.77 28.06 25.05
CA ARG A 21 -8.36 28.24 24.64
C ARG A 21 -7.56 26.93 24.75
N LYS A 22 -7.76 26.14 25.82
CA LYS A 22 -7.10 24.84 25.98
C LYS A 22 -7.53 23.85 24.88
N VAL A 23 -8.82 23.76 24.60
CA VAL A 23 -9.38 22.91 23.53
C VAL A 23 -8.85 23.32 22.15
N ARG A 24 -8.82 24.62 21.86
CA ARG A 24 -8.24 25.13 20.60
C ARG A 24 -6.75 24.81 20.47
N ARG A 25 -5.96 25.04 21.53
CA ARG A 25 -4.52 24.69 21.53
C ARG A 25 -4.30 23.20 21.35
N ALA A 26 -5.11 22.34 21.98
CA ALA A 26 -5.04 20.90 21.78
C ALA A 26 -5.37 20.51 20.33
N LYS A 27 -6.42 21.07 19.74
CA LYS A 27 -6.76 20.85 18.31
C LYS A 27 -5.63 21.32 17.38
N ASP A 28 -5.05 22.50 17.63
CA ASP A 28 -3.95 23.03 16.82
C ASP A 28 -2.68 22.17 16.98
N ALA A 29 -2.39 21.66 18.17
CA ALA A 29 -1.27 20.74 18.40
C ALA A 29 -1.48 19.40 17.68
N THR A 30 -2.68 18.80 17.78
CA THR A 30 -3.04 17.58 17.05
C THR A 30 -2.92 17.79 15.55
N ARG A 31 -3.44 18.90 15.01
CA ARG A 31 -3.32 19.23 13.58
C ARG A 31 -1.86 19.34 13.14
N ARG A 32 -0.98 19.98 13.94
CA ARG A 32 0.46 20.06 13.63
C ARG A 32 1.13 18.71 13.63
N LEU A 33 0.79 17.81 14.58
CA LEU A 33 1.33 16.45 14.63
C LEU A 33 0.89 15.63 13.41
N VAL A 34 -0.39 15.74 13.03
CA VAL A 34 -0.92 15.07 11.82
C VAL A 34 -0.18 15.54 10.57
N PHE A 35 -0.03 16.86 10.37
CA PHE A 35 0.72 17.39 9.23
C PHE A 35 2.21 17.00 9.26
N ALA A 36 2.83 16.92 10.42
CA ALA A 36 4.22 16.47 10.54
C ALA A 36 4.36 14.98 10.17
N SER A 37 3.42 14.14 10.60
CA SER A 37 3.35 12.73 10.25
C SER A 37 3.16 12.53 8.74
N GLU A 38 2.23 13.27 8.13
CA GLU A 38 1.97 13.22 6.69
C GLU A 38 3.20 13.65 5.86
N ARG A 39 3.85 14.74 6.26
CA ARG A 39 5.09 15.20 5.61
C ARG A 39 6.20 14.15 5.71
N ARG A 40 6.33 13.50 6.87
CA ARG A 40 7.32 12.42 7.05
C ARG A 40 6.97 11.23 6.16
N HIS A 41 5.72 10.83 6.10
CA HIS A 41 5.23 9.75 5.24
C HIS A 41 5.62 9.97 3.77
N ILE A 42 5.28 11.15 3.22
CA ILE A 42 5.64 11.55 1.86
C ILE A 42 7.16 11.63 1.68
N ALA A 43 7.90 12.15 2.66
CA ALA A 43 9.35 12.26 2.59
C ALA A 43 10.06 10.91 2.52
N VAL A 44 9.57 9.90 3.27
CA VAL A 44 10.09 8.53 3.22
C VAL A 44 9.86 7.92 1.84
N ARG A 45 8.63 7.99 1.32
CA ARG A 45 8.31 7.50 -0.04
C ARG A 45 9.22 8.14 -1.09
N ARG A 46 9.35 9.48 -1.06
CA ARG A 46 10.19 10.24 -1.98
C ARG A 46 11.68 9.90 -1.85
N HIS A 47 12.18 9.68 -0.63
CA HIS A 47 13.56 9.29 -0.38
C HIS A 47 13.87 7.93 -1.01
N LEU A 48 13.00 6.94 -0.78
CA LEU A 48 13.16 5.61 -1.37
C LEU A 48 13.03 5.65 -2.91
N ALA A 49 12.05 6.38 -3.43
CA ALA A 49 11.93 6.59 -4.88
C ALA A 49 13.22 7.18 -5.47
N GLY A 50 13.77 8.23 -4.83
CA GLY A 50 15.01 8.88 -5.27
C GLY A 50 16.24 7.99 -5.23
N ARG A 51 16.24 6.95 -4.38
CA ARG A 51 17.36 6.01 -4.25
C ARG A 51 17.30 4.83 -5.22
N TYR A 52 16.09 4.40 -5.59
CA TYR A 52 15.91 3.12 -6.27
C TYR A 52 15.26 3.21 -7.65
N LEU A 53 14.55 4.31 -7.98
CA LEU A 53 13.83 4.43 -9.24
C LEU A 53 14.60 5.28 -10.25
N GLU A 54 14.81 4.72 -11.43
CA GLU A 54 15.47 5.36 -12.57
C GLU A 54 14.90 4.78 -13.87
N GLY A 55 14.90 5.56 -14.95
CA GLY A 55 14.44 5.11 -16.27
C GLY A 55 12.93 5.18 -16.45
N ASP A 56 12.36 4.26 -17.22
CA ASP A 56 10.96 4.20 -17.61
C ASP A 56 10.22 3.07 -16.90
N GLY A 57 9.17 3.40 -16.16
CA GLY A 57 8.42 2.43 -15.38
C GLY A 57 6.91 2.57 -15.46
N LEU A 58 6.24 1.83 -14.60
CA LEU A 58 4.79 1.86 -14.41
C LEU A 58 4.45 2.25 -12.98
N GLU A 59 3.31 2.92 -12.80
CA GLU A 59 2.62 3.02 -11.51
C GLU A 59 1.20 2.50 -11.69
N VAL A 60 0.83 1.48 -10.88
CA VAL A 60 -0.45 0.80 -10.96
C VAL A 60 -1.38 1.37 -9.89
N GLY A 61 -2.59 1.79 -10.28
CA GLY A 61 -3.60 2.29 -9.37
C GLY A 61 -3.25 3.63 -8.71
N ALA A 62 -2.56 4.54 -9.40
CA ALA A 62 -2.10 5.82 -8.83
C ALA A 62 -3.24 6.73 -8.37
N LEU A 63 -4.40 6.66 -9.01
CA LEU A 63 -5.58 7.47 -8.74
C LEU A 63 -5.24 8.97 -8.65
N HIS A 64 -5.32 9.56 -7.45
CA HIS A 64 -5.03 10.98 -7.18
C HIS A 64 -3.72 11.21 -6.40
N LEU A 65 -2.96 10.14 -6.13
CA LEU A 65 -1.74 10.19 -5.30
C LEU A 65 -0.54 9.51 -5.97
N PRO A 66 -0.17 9.92 -7.20
CA PRO A 66 0.99 9.34 -7.86
C PRO A 66 2.26 9.57 -7.04
N LEU A 67 3.18 8.61 -7.08
CA LEU A 67 4.46 8.71 -6.38
C LEU A 67 5.31 9.84 -6.99
N SER A 68 5.85 10.71 -6.14
CA SER A 68 6.78 11.74 -6.60
C SER A 68 8.10 11.11 -7.05
N LEU A 69 8.35 11.14 -8.36
CA LEU A 69 9.53 10.53 -8.96
C LEU A 69 10.77 11.45 -8.90
N PRO A 70 11.99 10.89 -8.85
CA PRO A 70 13.23 11.62 -8.98
C PRO A 70 13.45 12.09 -10.44
N ARG A 71 14.42 12.99 -10.63
CA ARG A 71 14.87 13.36 -11.99
C ARG A 71 15.44 12.11 -12.69
N GLY A 72 15.03 11.91 -13.94
CA GLY A 72 15.47 10.77 -14.75
C GLY A 72 14.57 9.53 -14.65
N ALA A 73 13.56 9.52 -13.76
CA ALA A 73 12.53 8.51 -13.74
C ALA A 73 11.22 9.03 -14.32
N ARG A 74 10.52 8.21 -15.11
CA ARG A 74 9.22 8.49 -15.69
C ARG A 74 8.31 7.29 -15.50
N ALA A 75 7.08 7.51 -15.07
CA ALA A 75 6.06 6.47 -14.97
C ALA A 75 4.97 6.66 -16.02
N ARG A 76 4.51 5.56 -16.61
CA ARG A 76 3.22 5.42 -17.24
C ARG A 76 2.25 4.84 -16.23
N TYR A 77 0.97 5.14 -16.37
CA TYR A 77 -0.04 4.80 -15.40
C TYR A 77 -0.93 3.68 -15.92
N VAL A 78 -1.22 2.72 -15.05
CA VAL A 78 -2.15 1.61 -15.31
C VAL A 78 -3.30 1.72 -14.34
N ASP A 79 -4.52 1.62 -14.84
CA ASP A 79 -5.72 1.47 -14.02
C ASP A 79 -6.72 0.58 -14.73
N ARG A 80 -7.62 -0.07 -14.00
CA ARG A 80 -8.65 -0.96 -14.56
C ARG A 80 -9.74 -0.22 -15.32
N MET A 81 -9.87 1.09 -15.12
CA MET A 81 -10.92 1.94 -15.69
C MET A 81 -10.37 3.26 -16.20
N SER A 82 -11.09 3.89 -17.14
CA SER A 82 -10.86 5.29 -17.49
C SER A 82 -11.22 6.22 -16.32
N VAL A 83 -10.71 7.46 -16.32
CA VAL A 83 -11.09 8.45 -15.29
C VAL A 83 -12.59 8.68 -15.22
N ALA A 84 -13.29 8.63 -16.35
CA ALA A 84 -14.75 8.80 -16.38
C ALA A 84 -15.47 7.62 -15.71
N ASP A 85 -15.01 6.40 -16.00
CA ASP A 85 -15.58 5.18 -15.42
C ASP A 85 -15.23 5.06 -13.93
N LEU A 86 -14.00 5.44 -13.53
CA LEU A 86 -13.60 5.51 -12.11
C LEU A 86 -14.52 6.44 -11.32
N ARG A 87 -14.84 7.60 -11.83
CA ARG A 87 -15.77 8.55 -11.17
C ARG A 87 -17.20 8.00 -11.10
N ALA A 88 -17.64 7.31 -12.16
CA ALA A 88 -18.98 6.68 -12.16
C ALA A 88 -19.07 5.50 -11.18
N HIS A 89 -17.99 4.73 -11.04
CA HIS A 89 -17.92 3.56 -10.18
C HIS A 89 -17.65 3.93 -8.70
N TYR A 90 -16.84 4.98 -8.48
CA TYR A 90 -16.43 5.50 -7.17
C TYR A 90 -16.75 6.99 -7.07
N PRO A 91 -17.99 7.38 -6.74
CA PRO A 91 -18.42 8.78 -6.69
C PRO A 91 -17.59 9.66 -5.74
N GLU A 92 -16.97 9.05 -4.72
CA GLU A 92 -16.08 9.71 -3.78
C GLU A 92 -14.78 10.24 -4.43
N LEU A 93 -14.46 9.80 -5.64
CA LEU A 93 -13.31 10.32 -6.41
C LEU A 93 -13.59 11.65 -7.11
N ASP A 94 -14.83 12.14 -7.11
CA ASP A 94 -15.19 13.38 -7.80
C ASP A 94 -14.46 14.63 -7.27
N GLU A 95 -14.08 14.61 -5.99
CA GLU A 95 -13.36 15.71 -5.33
C GLU A 95 -11.87 15.76 -5.68
N TYR A 96 -11.34 14.73 -6.38
CA TYR A 96 -9.91 14.60 -6.63
C TYR A 96 -9.55 14.77 -8.10
N GLU A 97 -8.36 15.33 -8.35
CA GLU A 97 -7.74 15.30 -9.65
C GLU A 97 -7.08 13.94 -9.88
N LEU A 98 -7.63 13.12 -10.77
CA LEU A 98 -7.15 11.79 -11.06
C LEU A 98 -6.11 11.80 -12.17
N VAL A 99 -5.12 10.93 -12.07
CA VAL A 99 -4.17 10.68 -13.14
C VAL A 99 -4.88 9.95 -14.28
N ASN A 100 -4.65 10.35 -15.52
CA ASN A 100 -5.13 9.61 -16.67
C ASN A 100 -4.27 8.35 -16.87
N PRO A 101 -4.86 7.15 -16.92
CA PRO A 101 -4.09 5.94 -17.21
C PRO A 101 -3.63 5.94 -18.68
N ASP A 102 -2.39 5.51 -18.89
CA ASP A 102 -1.83 5.23 -20.21
C ASP A 102 -2.30 3.87 -20.73
N PHE A 103 -2.61 2.95 -19.81
CA PHE A 103 -3.13 1.62 -20.08
C PHE A 103 -4.37 1.38 -19.24
N ILE A 104 -5.45 0.95 -19.89
CA ILE A 104 -6.61 0.37 -19.22
C ILE A 104 -6.38 -1.12 -19.16
N ASP A 105 -6.03 -1.65 -17.98
CA ASP A 105 -5.65 -3.05 -17.79
C ASP A 105 -5.87 -3.48 -16.34
N ASP A 106 -5.96 -4.78 -16.12
CA ASP A 106 -5.95 -5.37 -14.80
C ASP A 106 -4.56 -5.19 -14.15
N GLY A 107 -4.53 -4.54 -12.99
CA GLY A 107 -3.30 -4.30 -12.23
C GLY A 107 -2.62 -5.57 -11.72
N GLU A 108 -3.36 -6.68 -11.60
CA GLU A 108 -2.79 -7.98 -11.25
C GLU A 108 -2.10 -8.64 -12.44
N ALA A 109 -2.70 -8.57 -13.63
CA ALA A 109 -2.23 -9.32 -14.80
C ALA A 109 -1.29 -8.54 -15.72
N LEU A 110 -1.47 -7.21 -15.85
CA LEU A 110 -0.70 -6.32 -16.74
C LEU A 110 -0.56 -6.85 -18.17
N THR A 111 -1.64 -7.38 -18.74
CA THR A 111 -1.62 -8.10 -20.04
C THR A 111 -1.25 -7.22 -21.22
N SER A 112 -1.55 -5.93 -21.15
CA SER A 112 -1.22 -4.95 -22.20
C SER A 112 0.24 -4.46 -22.14
N VAL A 113 0.98 -4.82 -21.08
CA VAL A 113 2.36 -4.40 -20.89
C VAL A 113 3.32 -5.49 -21.35
N PRO A 114 4.23 -5.21 -22.31
CA PRO A 114 5.18 -6.21 -22.80
C PRO A 114 6.15 -6.69 -21.70
N ASP A 115 6.63 -7.93 -21.86
CA ASP A 115 7.65 -8.53 -20.99
C ASP A 115 8.93 -7.73 -21.04
N ALA A 116 9.63 -7.65 -19.90
CA ALA A 116 10.95 -7.02 -19.77
C ALA A 116 11.03 -5.63 -20.41
N SER A 117 9.95 -4.82 -20.29
CA SER A 117 9.85 -3.51 -20.92
C SER A 117 10.04 -2.34 -19.96
N MET A 118 9.98 -2.59 -18.64
CA MET A 118 10.00 -1.57 -17.59
C MET A 118 11.27 -1.65 -16.75
N ASP A 119 11.80 -0.48 -16.36
CA ASP A 119 12.92 -0.38 -15.43
C ASP A 119 12.42 -0.43 -13.98
N PHE A 120 11.18 -0.01 -13.72
CA PHE A 120 10.54 -0.14 -12.41
C PHE A 120 9.03 -0.30 -12.52
N VAL A 121 8.43 -0.89 -11.48
CA VAL A 121 6.97 -0.96 -11.25
C VAL A 121 6.68 -0.45 -9.85
N ILE A 122 5.74 0.48 -9.73
CA ILE A 122 5.25 1.04 -8.47
C ILE A 122 3.87 0.45 -8.19
N VAL A 123 3.74 -0.14 -7.01
CA VAL A 123 2.53 -0.80 -6.51
C VAL A 123 2.25 -0.25 -5.13
N ASN A 124 1.52 0.86 -5.06
CA ASN A 124 1.20 1.51 -3.80
C ASN A 124 -0.26 1.26 -3.45
N HIS A 125 -0.51 0.54 -2.34
CA HIS A 125 -1.86 0.20 -1.88
C HIS A 125 -2.71 -0.46 -2.98
N LEU A 126 -2.11 -1.47 -3.62
CA LEU A 126 -2.76 -2.33 -4.60
C LEU A 126 -2.75 -3.80 -4.17
N ILE A 127 -1.64 -4.28 -3.58
CA ILE A 127 -1.46 -5.72 -3.34
C ILE A 127 -2.50 -6.30 -2.37
N GLU A 128 -3.01 -5.51 -1.45
CA GLU A 128 -4.12 -5.87 -0.56
C GLU A 128 -5.47 -6.00 -1.28
N HIS A 129 -5.59 -5.37 -2.45
CA HIS A 129 -6.76 -5.43 -3.32
C HIS A 129 -6.67 -6.54 -4.37
N CYS A 130 -5.51 -7.17 -4.53
CA CYS A 130 -5.34 -8.30 -5.43
C CYS A 130 -6.03 -9.54 -4.87
N GLN A 131 -6.77 -10.25 -5.72
CA GLN A 131 -7.37 -11.52 -5.34
C GLN A 131 -6.33 -12.66 -5.36
N ASP A 132 -5.34 -12.57 -6.25
CA ASP A 132 -4.16 -13.43 -6.29
C ASP A 132 -2.86 -12.62 -6.16
N PRO A 133 -2.42 -12.27 -4.95
CA PRO A 133 -1.20 -11.50 -4.75
C PRO A 133 0.07 -12.17 -5.29
N ILE A 134 0.11 -13.50 -5.37
CA ILE A 134 1.26 -14.24 -5.92
C ILE A 134 1.30 -14.07 -7.43
N GLY A 135 0.18 -14.26 -8.12
CA GLY A 135 0.05 -14.02 -9.55
C GLY A 135 0.35 -12.58 -9.94
N ALA A 136 -0.13 -11.62 -9.14
CA ALA A 136 0.18 -10.20 -9.32
C ALA A 136 1.70 -9.95 -9.23
N LEU A 137 2.38 -10.47 -8.20
CA LEU A 137 3.84 -10.33 -8.06
C LEU A 137 4.62 -10.96 -9.23
N LEU A 138 4.17 -12.11 -9.74
CA LEU A 138 4.75 -12.77 -10.91
C LEU A 138 4.56 -11.92 -12.18
N SER A 139 3.38 -11.33 -12.37
CA SER A 139 3.07 -10.43 -13.49
C SER A 139 3.89 -9.14 -13.42
N HIS A 140 4.03 -8.55 -12.24
CA HIS A 140 4.90 -7.39 -12.03
C HIS A 140 6.37 -7.72 -12.31
N ALA A 141 6.83 -8.92 -11.94
CA ALA A 141 8.17 -9.38 -12.29
C ALA A 141 8.33 -9.61 -13.80
N ARG A 142 7.31 -10.12 -14.50
CA ARG A 142 7.32 -10.36 -15.93
C ARG A 142 7.62 -9.08 -16.72
N VAL A 143 6.91 -7.99 -16.41
CA VAL A 143 7.06 -6.71 -17.14
C VAL A 143 8.37 -5.99 -16.83
N LEU A 144 9.02 -6.27 -15.71
CA LEU A 144 10.30 -5.70 -15.33
C LEU A 144 11.44 -6.31 -16.17
N ARG A 145 12.40 -5.49 -16.56
CA ARG A 145 13.71 -5.94 -17.07
C ARG A 145 14.50 -6.62 -15.97
N GLU A 146 15.50 -7.40 -16.34
CA GLU A 146 16.50 -7.88 -15.39
C GLU A 146 17.16 -6.68 -14.68
N GLY A 147 17.32 -6.76 -13.36
CA GLY A 147 17.78 -5.64 -12.54
C GLY A 147 16.72 -4.57 -12.24
N GLY A 148 15.54 -4.64 -12.87
CA GLY A 148 14.44 -3.71 -12.64
C GLY A 148 13.90 -3.78 -11.21
N VAL A 149 13.22 -2.72 -10.79
CA VAL A 149 12.83 -2.50 -9.39
C VAL A 149 11.32 -2.58 -9.21
N LEU A 150 10.88 -3.40 -8.27
CA LEU A 150 9.54 -3.32 -7.68
C LEU A 150 9.61 -2.37 -6.47
N TYR A 151 8.83 -1.30 -6.50
CA TYR A 151 8.54 -0.42 -5.38
C TYR A 151 7.12 -0.72 -4.90
N LEU A 152 6.97 -1.37 -3.76
CA LEU A 152 5.67 -1.78 -3.23
C LEU A 152 5.45 -1.15 -1.87
N ALA A 153 4.29 -0.51 -1.66
CA ALA A 153 3.80 -0.09 -0.35
C ALA A 153 2.44 -0.74 -0.09
N ALA A 154 2.26 -1.29 1.10
CA ALA A 154 0.99 -1.89 1.51
C ALA A 154 0.66 -1.53 2.97
N PRO A 155 -0.63 -1.53 3.35
CA PRO A 155 -1.06 -1.24 4.72
C PRO A 155 -0.50 -2.27 5.69
N ASP A 156 0.03 -1.80 6.83
CA ASP A 156 0.25 -2.68 7.97
C ASP A 156 -1.10 -2.83 8.73
N ARG A 157 -1.71 -4.02 8.67
CA ARG A 157 -3.03 -4.28 9.27
C ARG A 157 -3.17 -3.80 10.71
N ARG A 158 -2.10 -3.80 11.46
CA ARG A 158 -2.09 -3.37 12.87
C ARG A 158 -2.24 -1.86 13.04
N ARG A 159 -2.08 -1.09 11.95
CA ARG A 159 -1.99 0.38 11.95
C ARG A 159 -3.08 1.05 11.12
N THR A 160 -3.95 0.28 10.46
CA THR A 160 -5.07 0.78 9.69
C THR A 160 -6.40 0.50 10.41
N ASP A 161 -7.35 1.41 10.31
CA ASP A 161 -8.65 1.24 10.97
C ASP A 161 -9.51 0.17 10.29
N PHE A 162 -9.30 -0.07 8.98
CA PHE A 162 -10.03 -1.08 8.21
C PHE A 162 -9.60 -2.50 8.52
N ASP A 163 -8.30 -2.71 8.80
CA ASP A 163 -7.74 -4.04 8.89
C ASP A 163 -7.42 -4.49 10.33
N ARG A 164 -7.45 -3.55 11.30
CA ARG A 164 -7.03 -3.82 12.66
C ARG A 164 -7.79 -4.96 13.33
N GLU A 165 -9.09 -5.09 13.05
CA GLU A 165 -9.96 -6.11 13.62
C GLU A 165 -9.99 -7.40 12.78
N ARG A 166 -9.43 -7.37 11.57
CA ARG A 166 -9.31 -8.53 10.68
C ARG A 166 -8.07 -9.32 11.04
N GLU A 167 -8.12 -10.64 10.88
CA GLU A 167 -6.93 -11.47 11.07
C GLU A 167 -5.96 -11.32 9.89
N GLU A 168 -4.69 -11.58 10.14
CA GLU A 168 -3.68 -11.62 9.09
C GLU A 168 -3.96 -12.77 8.14
N THR A 169 -3.97 -12.51 6.84
CA THR A 169 -4.22 -13.57 5.85
C THR A 169 -3.11 -14.62 5.93
N SER A 170 -3.50 -15.89 6.12
CA SER A 170 -2.54 -16.98 6.27
C SER A 170 -1.85 -17.30 4.95
N LEU A 171 -0.62 -17.78 5.03
CA LEU A 171 0.14 -18.18 3.85
C LEU A 171 -0.56 -19.31 3.09
N GLU A 172 -1.20 -20.26 3.80
CA GLU A 172 -1.96 -21.35 3.20
C GLU A 172 -3.14 -20.85 2.39
N HIS A 173 -3.79 -19.78 2.85
CA HIS A 173 -4.89 -19.15 2.12
C HIS A 173 -4.39 -18.55 0.80
N LEU A 174 -3.32 -17.75 0.86
CA LEU A 174 -2.72 -17.12 -0.32
C LEU A 174 -2.21 -18.13 -1.36
N LEU A 175 -1.62 -19.25 -0.90
CA LEU A 175 -1.18 -20.34 -1.77
C LEU A 175 -2.37 -21.04 -2.43
N ARG A 176 -3.44 -21.30 -1.66
CA ARG A 176 -4.65 -21.94 -2.19
C ARG A 176 -5.33 -21.07 -3.25
N ASP A 177 -5.46 -19.76 -3.01
CA ASP A 177 -6.08 -18.85 -3.98
C ASP A 177 -5.25 -18.77 -5.26
N HIS A 178 -3.91 -18.81 -5.16
CA HIS A 178 -3.04 -18.88 -6.32
C HIS A 178 -3.16 -20.21 -7.10
N GLU A 179 -3.23 -21.35 -6.40
CA GLU A 179 -3.22 -22.68 -7.02
C GLU A 179 -4.58 -23.13 -7.55
N GLN A 180 -5.66 -22.67 -6.94
CA GLN A 180 -7.03 -23.13 -7.22
C GLN A 180 -7.93 -22.06 -7.81
N GLY A 181 -7.45 -20.83 -7.89
CA GLY A 181 -8.23 -19.64 -8.21
C GLY A 181 -8.87 -19.01 -6.96
N PRO A 182 -8.99 -17.65 -6.94
CA PRO A 182 -9.50 -16.91 -5.79
C PRO A 182 -11.04 -16.92 -5.69
N GLU A 183 -11.76 -17.49 -6.67
CA GLU A 183 -13.23 -17.48 -6.70
C GLU A 183 -13.84 -18.20 -5.49
N GLY A 184 -13.14 -19.21 -4.95
CA GLY A 184 -13.59 -19.97 -3.79
C GLY A 184 -13.60 -19.19 -2.48
N SER A 185 -12.79 -18.15 -2.36
CA SER A 185 -12.65 -17.29 -1.18
C SER A 185 -13.34 -15.92 -1.33
N ARG A 186 -13.65 -15.51 -2.57
CA ARG A 186 -14.09 -14.16 -2.93
C ARG A 186 -15.28 -13.68 -2.07
N SER A 187 -16.37 -14.41 -2.02
CA SER A 187 -17.57 -14.04 -1.25
C SER A 187 -17.28 -13.91 0.25
N LEU A 188 -16.41 -14.79 0.81
CA LEU A 188 -16.01 -14.74 2.20
C LEU A 188 -15.24 -13.45 2.55
N HIS A 189 -14.42 -12.97 1.63
CA HIS A 189 -13.72 -11.69 1.79
C HIS A 189 -14.69 -10.51 1.82
N TYR A 190 -15.73 -10.48 0.97
CA TYR A 190 -16.75 -9.44 1.01
C TYR A 190 -17.57 -9.47 2.30
N GLU A 191 -17.86 -10.66 2.85
CA GLU A 191 -18.53 -10.79 4.15
C GLU A 191 -17.64 -10.29 5.29
N GLU A 192 -16.38 -10.72 5.33
CA GLU A 192 -15.41 -10.28 6.34
C GLU A 192 -15.23 -8.76 6.29
N TRP A 193 -15.06 -8.20 5.09
CA TRP A 193 -14.96 -6.75 4.88
C TRP A 193 -16.17 -6.00 5.40
N SER A 194 -17.37 -6.46 5.03
CA SER A 194 -18.64 -5.86 5.48
C SER A 194 -18.78 -5.88 6.99
N ARG A 195 -18.43 -7.01 7.61
CA ARG A 195 -18.54 -7.21 9.06
C ARG A 195 -17.48 -6.44 9.86
N LEU A 196 -16.21 -6.52 9.49
CA LEU A 196 -15.09 -6.06 10.32
C LEU A 196 -14.55 -4.68 9.91
N ALA A 197 -14.50 -4.39 8.61
CA ALA A 197 -14.00 -3.10 8.11
C ALA A 197 -15.10 -2.02 8.10
N ILE A 198 -16.26 -2.33 7.50
CA ILE A 198 -17.40 -1.39 7.39
C ILE A 198 -18.25 -1.40 8.64
N LYS A 199 -18.30 -2.54 9.37
CA LYS A 199 -19.09 -2.72 10.61
C LYS A 199 -20.58 -2.60 10.38
N VAL A 200 -21.04 -3.20 9.30
CA VAL A 200 -22.47 -3.35 9.00
C VAL A 200 -23.12 -4.20 10.09
N PRO A 201 -24.37 -3.89 10.53
CA PRO A 201 -25.11 -4.73 11.47
C PRO A 201 -25.14 -6.18 10.98
N GLU A 202 -25.01 -7.15 11.90
CA GLU A 202 -24.85 -8.58 11.53
C GLU A 202 -25.99 -9.10 10.64
N GLY A 203 -27.21 -8.61 10.83
CA GLY A 203 -28.37 -8.97 10.00
C GLY A 203 -28.28 -8.50 8.54
N ASP A 204 -27.47 -7.51 8.24
CA ASP A 204 -27.36 -6.86 6.92
C ASP A 204 -26.06 -7.26 6.20
N VAL A 205 -25.16 -8.01 6.86
CA VAL A 205 -23.83 -8.35 6.32
C VAL A 205 -23.92 -9.08 4.99
N ALA A 206 -24.76 -10.10 4.89
CA ALA A 206 -24.87 -10.92 3.68
C ALA A 206 -25.39 -10.13 2.47
N GLU A 207 -26.39 -9.25 2.69
CA GLU A 207 -26.94 -8.39 1.65
C GLU A 207 -25.91 -7.36 1.19
N HIS A 208 -25.24 -6.69 2.12
CA HIS A 208 -24.21 -5.70 1.84
C HIS A 208 -23.02 -6.33 1.10
N ALA A 209 -22.52 -7.47 1.57
CA ALA A 209 -21.43 -8.21 0.93
C ALA A 209 -21.77 -8.59 -0.51
N SER A 210 -22.96 -9.17 -0.71
CA SER A 210 -23.45 -9.54 -2.06
C SER A 210 -23.60 -8.31 -2.97
N ALA A 211 -23.99 -7.15 -2.43
CA ALA A 211 -24.08 -5.92 -3.22
C ALA A 211 -22.70 -5.43 -3.68
N LEU A 212 -21.70 -5.44 -2.80
CA LEU A 212 -20.32 -5.09 -3.16
C LEU A 212 -19.73 -6.05 -4.19
N GLU A 213 -19.94 -7.36 -4.01
CA GLU A 213 -19.45 -8.39 -4.91
C GLU A 213 -20.04 -8.25 -6.31
N ARG A 214 -21.37 -8.03 -6.45
CA ARG A 214 -22.00 -7.78 -7.74
C ARG A 214 -21.50 -6.54 -8.46
N GLN A 215 -21.03 -5.53 -7.71
CA GLN A 215 -20.45 -4.31 -8.27
C GLN A 215 -18.96 -4.45 -8.57
N ASP A 216 -18.35 -5.57 -8.24
CA ASP A 216 -16.90 -5.76 -8.28
C ASP A 216 -16.18 -4.61 -7.55
N TYR A 217 -16.74 -4.22 -6.38
CA TYR A 217 -16.20 -3.12 -5.60
C TYR A 217 -14.86 -3.51 -4.98
N SER A 218 -13.86 -2.65 -5.13
CA SER A 218 -12.52 -2.91 -4.61
C SER A 218 -12.51 -2.85 -3.09
N ILE A 219 -12.10 -3.95 -2.47
CA ILE A 219 -11.94 -4.10 -1.01
C ILE A 219 -10.51 -4.54 -0.72
N HIS A 220 -10.07 -4.49 0.55
CA HIS A 220 -8.88 -5.24 0.92
C HIS A 220 -9.26 -6.73 1.01
N PHE A 221 -8.92 -7.51 -0.01
CA PHE A 221 -9.09 -8.96 0.02
C PHE A 221 -8.19 -9.57 1.08
N HIS A 222 -6.95 -9.11 1.15
CA HIS A 222 -5.93 -9.64 2.05
C HIS A 222 -5.40 -8.59 3.00
N THR A 223 -4.91 -9.05 4.15
CA THR A 223 -4.31 -8.20 5.19
C THR A 223 -2.90 -8.67 5.49
N PHE A 224 -1.97 -7.74 5.58
CA PHE A 224 -0.55 -8.03 5.75
C PHE A 224 0.06 -7.27 6.93
N THR A 225 1.12 -7.86 7.48
CA THR A 225 2.21 -7.16 8.14
C THR A 225 3.45 -7.22 7.24
N LEU A 226 4.47 -6.41 7.52
CA LEU A 226 5.74 -6.55 6.80
C LEU A 226 6.29 -7.98 6.89
N THR A 227 6.16 -8.62 8.05
CA THR A 227 6.68 -9.97 8.27
C THR A 227 5.96 -11.03 7.44
N SER A 228 4.62 -11.01 7.41
CA SER A 228 3.85 -11.97 6.61
C SER A 228 4.04 -11.73 5.11
N PHE A 229 4.14 -10.47 4.69
CA PHE A 229 4.41 -10.16 3.29
C PHE A 229 5.79 -10.64 2.82
N LEU A 230 6.82 -10.50 3.66
CA LEU A 230 8.15 -11.06 3.37
C LEU A 230 8.13 -12.59 3.34
N ALA A 231 7.36 -13.23 4.22
CA ALA A 231 7.17 -14.69 4.20
C ALA A 231 6.47 -15.15 2.90
N LEU A 232 5.45 -14.40 2.43
CA LEU A 232 4.81 -14.63 1.15
C LEU A 232 5.82 -14.55 -0.01
N MET A 233 6.62 -13.49 -0.08
CA MET A 233 7.63 -13.31 -1.13
C MET A 233 8.66 -14.44 -1.15
N LEU A 234 9.14 -14.87 0.02
CA LEU A 234 10.07 -16.01 0.14
C LEU A 234 9.43 -17.30 -0.35
N ARG A 235 8.19 -17.57 0.07
CA ARG A 235 7.47 -18.77 -0.34
C ARG A 235 7.16 -18.77 -1.84
N ALA A 236 6.75 -17.64 -2.39
CA ALA A 236 6.52 -17.48 -3.83
C ALA A 236 7.82 -17.69 -4.64
N ARG A 237 8.95 -17.23 -4.12
CA ARG A 237 10.26 -17.50 -4.72
C ARG A 237 10.60 -18.99 -4.73
N GLU A 238 10.35 -19.70 -3.62
CA GLU A 238 10.65 -21.13 -3.49
C GLU A 238 9.73 -22.00 -4.35
N ALA A 239 8.42 -21.72 -4.31
CA ALA A 239 7.41 -22.56 -4.94
C ALA A 239 7.18 -22.25 -6.42
N TYR A 240 7.22 -20.96 -6.79
CA TYR A 240 6.83 -20.49 -8.13
C TYR A 240 7.94 -19.76 -8.86
N GLY A 241 9.13 -19.66 -8.28
CA GLY A 241 10.27 -19.02 -8.94
C GLY A 241 10.18 -17.51 -9.04
N LEU A 242 9.43 -16.83 -8.14
CA LEU A 242 9.34 -15.38 -8.11
C LEU A 242 10.75 -14.76 -8.09
N PRO A 243 11.20 -14.02 -9.13
CA PRO A 243 12.58 -13.63 -9.30
C PRO A 243 12.92 -12.32 -8.60
N PHE A 244 12.42 -12.12 -7.36
CA PHE A 244 12.70 -10.92 -6.59
C PHE A 244 13.70 -11.18 -5.45
N GLU A 245 14.65 -10.26 -5.33
CA GLU A 245 15.50 -10.10 -4.15
C GLU A 245 15.08 -8.82 -3.42
N VAL A 246 14.72 -8.93 -2.14
CA VAL A 246 14.38 -7.76 -1.32
C VAL A 246 15.66 -7.00 -0.99
N VAL A 247 15.75 -5.75 -1.41
CA VAL A 247 16.94 -4.90 -1.23
C VAL A 247 16.76 -3.84 -0.14
N ALA A 248 15.52 -3.49 0.20
CA ALA A 248 15.21 -2.60 1.32
C ALA A 248 13.78 -2.81 1.80
N THR A 249 13.56 -2.54 3.07
CA THR A 249 12.24 -2.43 3.68
C THR A 249 12.17 -1.21 4.58
N GLU A 250 11.00 -0.58 4.67
CA GLU A 250 10.78 0.56 5.56
C GLU A 250 9.39 0.48 6.17
N THR A 251 9.27 0.86 7.44
CA THR A 251 7.96 1.05 8.08
C THR A 251 7.62 2.54 8.06
N ASN A 252 6.54 2.89 7.39
CA ASN A 252 6.19 4.26 7.09
C ASN A 252 4.76 4.60 7.54
N ASN A 253 4.61 5.00 8.81
CA ASN A 253 3.34 5.34 9.43
C ASN A 253 2.37 4.15 9.48
N HIS A 254 1.35 4.11 8.61
CA HIS A 254 0.33 3.05 8.55
C HIS A 254 0.64 1.97 7.50
N GLU A 255 1.75 2.11 6.79
CA GLU A 255 2.17 1.18 5.74
C GLU A 255 3.56 0.61 6.01
N PHE A 256 3.89 -0.44 5.31
CA PHE A 256 5.26 -0.86 5.07
C PHE A 256 5.60 -0.69 3.59
N ILE A 257 6.88 -0.47 3.29
CA ILE A 257 7.40 -0.37 1.93
C ILE A 257 8.43 -1.48 1.74
N VAL A 258 8.33 -2.17 0.61
CA VAL A 258 9.30 -3.19 0.17
C VAL A 258 9.87 -2.74 -1.17
N ILE A 259 11.18 -2.68 -1.25
CA ILE A 259 11.90 -2.49 -2.50
C ILE A 259 12.53 -3.83 -2.85
N ALA A 260 12.18 -4.35 -4.01
CA ALA A 260 12.74 -5.60 -4.49
C ALA A 260 13.33 -5.42 -5.91
N ARG A 261 14.38 -6.15 -6.20
CA ARG A 261 15.05 -6.13 -7.50
C ARG A 261 14.81 -7.45 -8.23
N LYS A 262 14.43 -7.38 -9.50
CA LYS A 262 14.35 -8.57 -10.34
C LYS A 262 15.74 -9.11 -10.59
N THR A 263 15.96 -10.36 -10.22
CA THR A 263 17.18 -11.12 -10.51
C THR A 263 16.94 -12.05 -11.69
N ALA A 264 18.02 -12.48 -12.34
CA ALA A 264 17.90 -13.57 -13.31
C ALA A 264 17.25 -14.79 -12.66
N THR A 265 16.37 -15.45 -13.38
CA THR A 265 15.81 -16.72 -12.91
C THR A 265 16.91 -17.77 -12.81
N ARG A 266 16.72 -18.77 -11.94
CA ARG A 266 17.70 -19.86 -11.80
C ARG A 266 18.03 -20.55 -13.13
N ALA A 267 17.06 -20.65 -14.03
CA ALA A 267 17.23 -21.22 -15.36
C ALA A 267 18.09 -20.32 -16.26
N GLU A 268 17.85 -19.02 -16.26
CA GLU A 268 18.63 -18.02 -17.00
C GLU A 268 20.07 -17.93 -16.45
N ALA A 269 20.23 -17.92 -15.12
CA ALA A 269 21.53 -17.92 -14.47
C ALA A 269 22.36 -19.17 -14.82
N MET A 270 21.73 -20.35 -14.86
CA MET A 270 22.41 -21.59 -15.31
C MET A 270 22.79 -21.55 -16.80
N SER A 271 21.94 -20.98 -17.66
CA SER A 271 22.24 -20.82 -19.08
C SER A 271 23.42 -19.88 -19.32
N GLN A 272 23.50 -18.79 -18.53
CA GLN A 272 24.64 -17.86 -18.61
C GLN A 272 25.97 -18.50 -18.14
N VAL A 273 25.91 -19.34 -17.10
CA VAL A 273 27.09 -20.08 -16.61
C VAL A 273 27.56 -21.10 -17.64
N VAL A 274 26.66 -21.79 -18.31
CA VAL A 274 27.00 -22.74 -19.37
C VAL A 274 27.52 -22.02 -20.62
N GLY A 275 26.96 -20.84 -20.97
CA GLY A 275 27.45 -20.02 -22.08
C GLY A 275 28.79 -19.32 -21.81
N ALA A 276 29.06 -18.93 -20.56
CA ALA A 276 30.30 -18.25 -20.16
C ALA A 276 31.47 -19.21 -19.90
N GLY A 277 31.23 -20.50 -19.73
CA GLY A 277 32.26 -21.53 -19.56
C GLY A 277 33.13 -21.77 -20.79
N SER A 278 32.83 -21.11 -21.93
CA SER A 278 33.59 -21.17 -23.18
C SER A 278 34.60 -20.02 -23.40
N ALA A 279 34.58 -18.99 -22.57
CA ALA A 279 35.53 -17.88 -22.71
C ALA A 279 35.66 -17.10 -21.37
N ALA A 280 36.66 -17.40 -20.56
CA ALA A 280 37.50 -16.41 -19.89
C ALA A 280 38.25 -16.98 -18.68
N SER A 281 39.54 -16.80 -18.75
CA SER A 281 40.59 -16.97 -17.71
C SER A 281 40.33 -15.99 -16.53
N PHE A 282 40.42 -16.52 -15.33
CA PHE A 282 40.22 -15.85 -14.03
C PHE A 282 41.41 -14.90 -13.71
N LYS A 283 41.10 -13.65 -13.38
CA LYS A 283 41.98 -12.80 -12.57
C LYS A 283 41.15 -12.11 -11.46
N GLY A 284 41.36 -12.60 -10.25
CA GLY A 284 40.68 -12.06 -9.07
C GLY A 284 41.35 -10.80 -8.51
N ARG A 285 40.53 -9.96 -7.86
CA ARG A 285 40.97 -9.05 -6.81
C ARG A 285 39.81 -8.86 -5.79
N ALA A 286 40.06 -9.29 -4.56
CA ALA A 286 39.25 -9.03 -3.41
C ALA A 286 39.38 -7.57 -2.94
N ARG A 287 38.31 -6.90 -2.58
CA ARG A 287 38.28 -5.69 -1.74
C ARG A 287 37.32 -5.86 -0.58
N SER A 288 37.82 -5.50 0.58
CA SER A 288 37.24 -5.62 1.91
C SER A 288 36.01 -4.75 2.13
N ALA A 289 35.02 -5.31 2.83
CA ALA A 289 33.82 -4.63 3.29
C ALA A 289 34.07 -3.89 4.64
N SER A 290 33.61 -2.66 4.75
CA SER A 290 33.52 -1.90 6.00
C SER A 290 32.09 -1.97 6.55
N SER A 291 31.99 -2.14 7.87
CA SER A 291 30.79 -2.36 8.67
C SER A 291 29.82 -1.15 8.70
N PRO A 292 28.51 -1.35 8.85
CA PRO A 292 27.56 -0.25 9.06
C PRO A 292 27.39 0.11 10.54
N GLU A 293 27.29 1.40 10.80
CA GLU A 293 26.98 1.97 12.10
C GLU A 293 25.50 1.78 12.49
N ALA A 294 25.29 1.51 13.78
CA ALA A 294 23.98 1.29 14.39
C ALA A 294 23.28 2.62 14.73
N PHE A 295 22.01 2.74 14.37
CA PHE A 295 21.12 3.84 14.82
C PHE A 295 20.24 3.40 15.99
N PRO A 296 19.96 4.27 16.98
CA PRO A 296 19.24 3.90 18.21
C PRO A 296 17.73 3.84 18.02
N ASN A 297 17.11 2.85 18.66
CA ASN A 297 15.68 2.66 18.79
C ASN A 297 15.02 3.78 19.59
N LEU A 298 14.03 4.44 19.03
CA LEU A 298 13.09 5.32 19.71
C LEU A 298 11.71 4.66 19.75
N ALA A 299 11.28 4.31 20.96
CA ALA A 299 9.95 3.81 21.25
C ALA A 299 8.91 4.93 21.09
N PHE A 300 7.83 4.67 20.37
CA PHE A 300 6.71 5.59 20.20
C PHE A 300 5.42 5.03 20.79
N ALA A 301 4.84 5.87 21.67
CA ALA A 301 3.52 5.66 22.27
C ALA A 301 2.41 5.89 21.24
N ALA A 302 1.44 5.00 21.22
CA ALA A 302 0.23 5.07 20.40
C ALA A 302 -0.70 6.19 20.92
N LEU A 303 -0.98 7.18 20.09
CA LEU A 303 -2.09 8.13 20.28
C LEU A 303 -2.85 8.26 18.95
N GLY A 304 -4.13 7.97 19.06
CA GLY A 304 -5.12 7.76 18.01
C GLY A 304 -5.08 8.71 16.81
N SER A 305 -4.94 8.12 15.65
CA SER A 305 -5.03 8.79 14.35
C SER A 305 -6.36 8.44 13.67
N LYS A 306 -7.45 9.08 14.08
CA LYS A 306 -8.78 8.92 13.44
C LYS A 306 -8.96 9.73 12.14
N LEU A 307 -7.93 10.37 11.60
CA LEU A 307 -8.16 11.39 10.53
C LEU A 307 -7.35 11.22 9.24
N LEU A 308 -6.49 10.21 9.10
CA LEU A 308 -5.59 10.15 7.93
C LEU A 308 -5.71 8.92 7.04
N VAL A 309 -6.29 7.83 7.52
CA VAL A 309 -6.51 6.61 6.70
C VAL A 309 -7.62 6.80 5.65
N SER A 310 -8.43 7.85 5.80
CA SER A 310 -9.57 8.17 4.93
C SER A 310 -9.19 8.70 3.54
N ARG A 311 -7.92 8.81 3.17
CA ARG A 311 -7.55 9.36 1.86
C ARG A 311 -7.07 8.34 0.83
N CYS A 312 -6.73 7.15 1.24
CA CYS A 312 -6.39 6.06 0.30
C CYS A 312 -7.46 4.97 0.24
N CYS A 313 -8.32 4.85 1.26
CA CYS A 313 -9.47 3.95 1.27
C CYS A 313 -10.72 4.81 1.35
N PHE A 314 -11.62 4.66 0.42
CA PHE A 314 -12.86 5.39 0.24
C PHE A 314 -13.65 5.56 1.54
N ARG A 315 -14.01 6.81 1.89
CA ARG A 315 -15.01 7.05 2.94
C ARG A 315 -16.34 6.44 2.54
N SER A 316 -16.77 5.42 3.26
CA SER A 316 -18.18 5.02 3.21
C SER A 316 -19.03 6.09 3.92
N SER A 317 -19.45 7.10 3.20
CA SER A 317 -20.50 8.01 3.66
C SER A 317 -21.28 8.50 2.45
N ALA A 318 -22.05 7.63 1.87
CA ALA A 318 -23.28 7.94 1.12
C ALA A 318 -23.97 6.65 0.67
N TYR A 319 -24.65 5.97 1.57
CA TYR A 319 -25.82 5.21 1.14
C TYR A 319 -27.04 6.07 1.45
N PRO A 320 -27.87 6.41 0.49
CA PRO A 320 -29.22 6.88 0.78
C PRO A 320 -29.97 5.70 1.40
N SER A 321 -30.53 5.91 2.57
CA SER A 321 -31.53 5.01 3.16
C SER A 321 -32.70 4.84 2.19
N PRO A 322 -33.36 3.65 2.22
CA PRO A 322 -34.45 3.30 1.32
C PRO A 322 -35.63 4.26 1.40
#